data_a83e160a7c3f16aa6be2928d5fc7523d
#
_entry.id   a83e160a7c3f16aa6be2928d5fc7523d
#
_cell.length_a   1.000
_cell.length_b   1.000
_cell.length_c   1.000
_cell.angle_alpha   90.00
_cell.angle_beta   90.00
_cell.angle_gamma   90.00
#
_symmetry.space_group_name_H-M   'P 1'
#
loop_
_entity.id
_entity.type
_entity.pdbx_description
1 polymer ?
#
loop_
_entity_poly.entity_id
_entity_poly.type
_entity_poly.pdbx_seq_one_letter_code
_entity_poly.pdbx_strand_id
1 'polypeptide(L)'
;MVPQLKAAGADVIVVLVHEGVNNSGDINNPKCDGVSGTLLPILDRLDPAVDLVVSGHTHQSYVCDYANINPARPFLLTSAGLRGQVVTGIDLKVDARTGKLLSKTARNVVVQSEAFSNARGDVPLVESFPAFTPRADLAALAGRYREAAKAEANRVVGTLAGPATRDRGKTGES
;
A
#
# COMPACT_ATOMS: atom_id res chain seq x y z
N MET A 1 12.83 1.44 20.74
CA MET A 1 13.01 2.24 19.51
C MET A 1 12.18 3.53 19.55
N VAL A 2 10.83 3.50 19.73
CA VAL A 2 10.00 4.73 19.74
C VAL A 2 10.45 5.77 20.79
N PRO A 3 10.72 5.40 22.06
CA PRO A 3 11.25 6.38 23.01
C PRO A 3 12.58 7.05 22.60
N GLN A 4 13.45 6.32 21.90
CA GLN A 4 14.70 6.86 21.37
C GLN A 4 14.47 7.86 20.24
N LEU A 5 13.49 7.59 19.34
CA LEU A 5 13.10 8.53 18.30
C LEU A 5 12.50 9.80 18.88
N LYS A 6 11.63 9.68 19.86
CA LYS A 6 11.04 10.83 20.58
C LYS A 6 12.15 11.66 21.30
N ALA A 7 13.08 11.00 21.96
CA ALA A 7 14.21 11.68 22.60
C ALA A 7 15.15 12.37 21.58
N ALA A 8 15.23 11.86 20.35
CA ALA A 8 15.95 12.48 19.25
C ALA A 8 15.19 13.63 18.56
N GLY A 9 13.98 13.96 19.04
CA GLY A 9 13.19 15.08 18.55
C GLY A 9 12.16 14.73 17.45
N ALA A 10 11.82 13.44 17.27
CA ALA A 10 10.79 13.08 16.31
C ALA A 10 9.39 13.46 16.82
N ASP A 11 8.70 14.35 16.11
CA ASP A 11 7.36 14.79 16.43
C ASP A 11 6.29 13.76 16.02
N VAL A 12 6.52 13.04 14.93
CA VAL A 12 5.60 12.04 14.38
C VAL A 12 6.34 10.71 14.20
N ILE A 13 5.71 9.63 14.61
CA ILE A 13 6.24 8.27 14.44
C ILE A 13 5.42 7.53 13.38
N VAL A 14 6.09 7.17 12.29
CA VAL A 14 5.51 6.39 11.19
C VAL A 14 6.16 5.02 11.14
N VAL A 15 5.34 3.97 11.10
CA VAL A 15 5.78 2.59 10.87
C VAL A 15 5.52 2.23 9.41
N LEU A 16 6.57 1.79 8.71
CA LEU A 16 6.45 1.18 7.39
C LEU A 16 6.63 -0.33 7.56
N VAL A 17 5.65 -1.12 7.11
CA VAL A 17 5.67 -2.57 7.28
C VAL A 17 5.25 -3.27 5.99
N HIS A 18 6.00 -4.30 5.59
CA HIS A 18 5.61 -5.19 4.48
C HIS A 18 4.82 -6.38 5.01
N GLU A 19 3.67 -6.08 5.58
CA GLU A 19 2.59 -6.99 6.01
C GLU A 19 1.29 -6.17 5.96
N GLY A 20 0.14 -6.83 5.85
CA GLY A 20 -1.13 -6.14 5.71
C GLY A 20 -2.31 -6.88 6.33
N VAL A 21 -3.45 -6.23 6.24
CA VAL A 21 -4.75 -6.82 6.60
C VAL A 21 -5.56 -7.12 5.36
N ASN A 22 -6.54 -7.99 5.48
CA ASN A 22 -7.62 -8.11 4.50
C ASN A 22 -8.66 -7.02 4.78
N ASN A 23 -9.26 -6.51 3.71
CA ASN A 23 -10.35 -5.55 3.78
C ASN A 23 -11.51 -5.99 2.88
N SER A 24 -12.67 -6.25 3.46
CA SER A 24 -13.89 -6.57 2.72
C SER A 24 -14.85 -5.38 2.62
N GLY A 25 -14.47 -4.22 3.19
CA GLY A 25 -15.24 -3.00 3.19
C GLY A 25 -14.79 -1.97 2.15
N ASP A 26 -15.31 -0.76 2.27
CA ASP A 26 -14.90 0.39 1.47
C ASP A 26 -13.44 0.75 1.75
N ILE A 27 -12.68 1.07 0.69
CA ILE A 27 -11.26 1.41 0.78
C ILE A 27 -10.98 2.73 1.54
N ASN A 28 -12.00 3.52 1.77
CA ASN A 28 -11.95 4.80 2.47
C ASN A 28 -12.79 4.82 3.76
N ASN A 29 -13.17 3.64 4.29
CA ASN A 29 -13.92 3.57 5.53
C ASN A 29 -13.02 3.61 6.77
N PRO A 30 -12.93 4.75 7.49
CA PRO A 30 -12.07 4.87 8.66
C PRO A 30 -12.55 4.06 9.87
N LYS A 31 -13.77 3.51 9.85
CA LYS A 31 -14.32 2.68 10.94
C LYS A 31 -13.72 1.29 11.01
N CYS A 32 -12.92 0.91 9.99
CA CYS A 32 -12.26 -0.39 9.92
C CYS A 32 -13.22 -1.59 9.78
N ASP A 33 -14.45 -1.37 9.34
CA ASP A 33 -15.41 -2.44 9.07
C ASP A 33 -14.84 -3.37 7.99
N GLY A 34 -14.79 -4.66 8.27
CA GLY A 34 -14.26 -5.67 7.36
C GLY A 34 -12.75 -5.87 7.39
N VAL A 35 -12.02 -5.17 8.26
CA VAL A 35 -10.58 -5.37 8.46
C VAL A 35 -10.33 -6.63 9.29
N SER A 36 -9.45 -7.49 8.81
CA SER A 36 -9.07 -8.75 9.47
C SER A 36 -7.66 -9.20 9.04
N GLY A 37 -7.05 -10.13 9.77
CA GLY A 37 -5.80 -10.75 9.33
C GLY A 37 -4.69 -10.81 10.38
N THR A 38 -3.57 -11.37 9.95
CA THR A 38 -2.43 -11.71 10.81
C THR A 38 -1.62 -10.51 11.29
N LEU A 39 -1.78 -9.36 10.64
CA LEU A 39 -1.12 -8.11 11.08
C LEU A 39 -1.71 -7.56 12.39
N LEU A 40 -3.00 -7.79 12.68
CA LEU A 40 -3.68 -7.20 13.85
C LEU A 40 -2.94 -7.48 15.19
N PRO A 41 -2.50 -8.70 15.52
CA PRO A 41 -1.76 -8.95 16.75
C PRO A 41 -0.40 -8.23 16.83
N ILE A 42 0.18 -7.86 15.69
CA ILE A 42 1.41 -7.05 15.62
C ILE A 42 1.09 -5.60 15.93
N LEU A 43 0.02 -5.08 15.32
CA LEU A 43 -0.46 -3.70 15.52
C LEU A 43 -0.82 -3.45 16.99
N ASP A 44 -1.46 -4.41 17.65
CA ASP A 44 -1.84 -4.32 19.06
C ASP A 44 -0.64 -4.18 20.01
N ARG A 45 0.55 -4.59 19.57
CA ARG A 45 1.80 -4.50 20.35
C ARG A 45 2.66 -3.30 20.02
N LEU A 46 2.28 -2.49 19.02
CA LEU A 46 3.00 -1.26 18.73
C LEU A 46 2.95 -0.30 19.91
N ASP A 47 3.96 0.56 20.00
CA ASP A 47 4.00 1.63 21.00
C ASP A 47 2.81 2.60 20.78
N PRO A 48 2.11 3.02 21.84
CA PRO A 48 0.99 3.97 21.74
C PRO A 48 1.35 5.31 21.10
N ALA A 49 2.63 5.69 21.09
CA ALA A 49 3.12 6.90 20.46
C ALA A 49 3.35 6.77 18.94
N VAL A 50 3.01 5.63 18.33
CA VAL A 50 2.93 5.52 16.87
C VAL A 50 1.72 6.30 16.37
N ASP A 51 1.91 7.10 15.33
CA ASP A 51 0.89 7.98 14.77
C ASP A 51 0.28 7.44 13.48
N LEU A 52 1.09 6.72 12.69
CA LEU A 52 0.71 6.20 11.38
C LEU A 52 1.39 4.87 11.10
N VAL A 53 0.65 3.94 10.49
CA VAL A 53 1.16 2.69 9.92
C VAL A 53 0.85 2.65 8.43
N VAL A 54 1.89 2.57 7.61
CA VAL A 54 1.78 2.32 6.17
C VAL A 54 2.15 0.86 5.92
N SER A 55 1.21 0.10 5.44
CA SER A 55 1.29 -1.36 5.28
C SER A 55 1.16 -1.79 3.81
N GLY A 56 1.35 -3.06 3.52
CA GLY A 56 1.33 -3.58 2.15
C GLY A 56 1.06 -5.08 2.10
N HIS A 57 1.76 -5.83 1.24
CA HIS A 57 1.78 -7.29 1.11
C HIS A 57 0.46 -7.94 0.66
N THR A 58 -0.65 -7.71 1.33
CA THR A 58 -1.96 -8.32 1.01
C THR A 58 -2.60 -7.78 -0.26
N HIS A 59 -2.01 -6.74 -0.87
CA HIS A 59 -2.54 -6.07 -2.07
C HIS A 59 -3.93 -5.44 -1.86
N GLN A 60 -4.36 -5.29 -0.61
CA GLN A 60 -5.63 -4.65 -0.26
C GLN A 60 -5.46 -3.14 -0.09
N SER A 61 -6.49 -2.38 -0.43
CA SER A 61 -6.52 -0.93 -0.18
C SER A 61 -7.44 -0.65 1.02
N TYR A 62 -7.00 0.17 1.94
CA TYR A 62 -7.79 0.58 3.11
C TYR A 62 -7.25 1.84 3.76
N VAL A 63 -8.16 2.54 4.43
CA VAL A 63 -7.90 3.56 5.43
C VAL A 63 -8.66 3.14 6.68
N CYS A 64 -7.98 3.07 7.82
CA CYS A 64 -8.56 2.60 9.07
C CYS A 64 -8.03 3.47 10.23
N ASP A 65 -8.91 4.13 10.96
CA ASP A 65 -8.57 4.68 12.27
C ASP A 65 -8.58 3.52 13.28
N TYR A 66 -7.39 3.04 13.60
CA TYR A 66 -7.22 1.82 14.39
C TYR A 66 -7.78 1.94 15.81
N ALA A 67 -8.03 3.15 16.30
CA ALA A 67 -8.74 3.37 17.57
C ALA A 67 -10.16 2.74 17.59
N ASN A 68 -10.77 2.52 16.41
CA ASN A 68 -12.05 1.79 16.31
C ASN A 68 -11.92 0.29 16.60
N ILE A 69 -10.71 -0.29 16.45
CA ILE A 69 -10.41 -1.69 16.79
C ILE A 69 -9.80 -1.75 18.19
N ASN A 70 -8.78 -0.92 18.44
CA ASN A 70 -8.06 -0.89 19.72
C ASN A 70 -7.85 0.57 20.16
N PRO A 71 -8.68 1.10 21.09
CA PRO A 71 -8.57 2.48 21.57
C PRO A 71 -7.21 2.83 22.20
N ALA A 72 -6.44 1.85 22.68
CA ALA A 72 -5.10 2.07 23.21
C ALA A 72 -4.02 2.25 22.11
N ARG A 73 -4.40 2.14 20.84
CA ARG A 73 -3.53 2.22 19.68
C ARG A 73 -4.11 3.18 18.63
N PRO A 74 -4.13 4.50 18.91
CA PRO A 74 -4.87 5.47 18.10
C PRO A 74 -4.07 5.93 16.87
N PHE A 75 -3.43 5.04 16.15
CA PHE A 75 -2.78 5.37 14.88
C PHE A 75 -3.72 5.22 13.69
N LEU A 76 -3.38 5.85 12.58
CA LEU A 76 -4.01 5.63 11.30
C LEU A 76 -3.30 4.48 10.58
N LEU A 77 -4.05 3.47 10.14
CA LEU A 77 -3.55 2.34 9.35
C LEU A 77 -3.97 2.51 7.90
N THR A 78 -3.01 2.43 6.96
CA THR A 78 -3.27 2.65 5.53
C THR A 78 -2.59 1.62 4.66
N SER A 79 -3.19 1.35 3.50
CA SER A 79 -2.56 0.64 2.38
C SER A 79 -3.15 1.09 1.05
N ALA A 80 -2.30 1.18 0.04
CA ALA A 80 -2.62 1.63 -1.31
C ALA A 80 -2.82 0.48 -2.32
N GLY A 81 -3.01 -0.76 -1.87
CA GLY A 81 -3.17 -1.90 -2.77
C GLY A 81 -1.89 -2.29 -3.49
N LEU A 82 -1.93 -2.38 -4.81
CA LEU A 82 -0.79 -2.82 -5.62
C LEU A 82 -0.67 -2.04 -6.94
N ARG A 83 0.53 -2.06 -7.52
CA ARG A 83 0.83 -1.62 -8.90
C ARG A 83 0.44 -0.18 -9.23
N GLY A 84 0.27 0.69 -8.23
CA GLY A 84 -0.12 2.08 -8.46
C GLY A 84 -1.57 2.27 -8.89
N GLN A 85 -2.45 1.28 -8.67
CA GLN A 85 -3.88 1.40 -8.94
C GLN A 85 -4.59 2.35 -7.99
N VAL A 86 -3.99 2.57 -6.83
CA VAL A 86 -4.47 3.49 -5.79
C VAL A 86 -3.30 4.30 -5.27
N VAL A 87 -3.55 5.56 -4.96
CA VAL A 87 -2.62 6.45 -4.24
C VAL A 87 -3.28 6.84 -2.93
N THR A 88 -2.58 6.64 -1.81
CA THR A 88 -3.06 7.11 -0.51
C THR A 88 -2.49 8.50 -0.22
N GLY A 89 -3.35 9.52 -0.22
CA GLY A 89 -3.02 10.83 0.32
C GLY A 89 -3.14 10.80 1.85
N ILE A 90 -2.12 11.27 2.55
CA ILE A 90 -2.08 11.31 4.01
C ILE A 90 -1.75 12.73 4.44
N ASP A 91 -2.61 13.33 5.25
CA ASP A 91 -2.44 14.67 5.80
C ASP A 91 -2.21 14.59 7.31
N LEU A 92 -1.08 15.13 7.74
CA LEU A 92 -0.71 15.24 9.15
C LEU A 92 -0.54 16.72 9.52
N LYS A 93 -1.26 17.19 10.51
CA LYS A 93 -1.11 18.56 11.03
C LYS A 93 -0.37 18.52 12.36
N VAL A 94 0.77 19.19 12.41
CA VAL A 94 1.61 19.26 13.60
C VAL A 94 1.68 20.71 14.09
N ASP A 95 1.55 20.92 15.38
CA ASP A 95 1.80 22.22 16.01
C ASP A 95 3.30 22.51 15.97
N ALA A 96 3.73 23.50 15.20
CA ALA A 96 5.13 23.81 14.98
C ALA A 96 5.87 24.25 16.27
N ARG A 97 5.15 24.68 17.29
CA ARG A 97 5.74 25.13 18.56
C ARG A 97 5.94 23.98 19.56
N THR A 98 5.05 22.99 19.54
CA THR A 98 5.03 21.92 20.57
C THR A 98 5.38 20.56 19.99
N GLY A 99 5.46 20.39 18.66
CA GLY A 99 5.63 19.11 18.00
C GLY A 99 4.41 18.17 18.12
N LYS A 100 3.31 18.65 18.67
CA LYS A 100 2.11 17.81 18.90
C LYS A 100 1.36 17.58 17.60
N LEU A 101 1.07 16.32 17.28
CA LEU A 101 0.16 15.97 16.19
C LEU A 101 -1.27 16.40 16.55
N LEU A 102 -1.85 17.31 15.75
CA LEU A 102 -3.18 17.90 15.96
C LEU A 102 -4.25 17.12 15.21
N SER A 103 -3.95 16.63 14.01
CA SER A 103 -4.85 15.78 13.24
C SER A 103 -4.10 14.90 12.27
N LYS A 104 -4.71 13.78 11.92
CA LYS A 104 -4.25 12.85 10.89
C LYS A 104 -5.45 12.36 10.10
N THR A 105 -5.37 12.43 8.78
CA THR A 105 -6.39 11.91 7.86
C THR A 105 -5.73 11.22 6.70
N ALA A 106 -6.42 10.26 6.09
CA ALA A 106 -5.98 9.66 4.85
C ALA A 106 -7.15 9.39 3.92
N ARG A 107 -6.84 9.32 2.63
CA ARG A 107 -7.80 8.97 1.59
C ARG A 107 -7.10 8.21 0.47
N ASN A 108 -7.69 7.10 0.08
CA ASN A 108 -7.34 6.35 -1.11
C ASN A 108 -8.00 6.99 -2.35
N VAL A 109 -7.18 7.31 -3.34
CA VAL A 109 -7.61 7.83 -4.64
C VAL A 109 -7.33 6.77 -5.69
N VAL A 110 -8.36 6.29 -6.36
CA VAL A 110 -8.22 5.30 -7.44
C VAL A 110 -7.64 5.99 -8.67
N VAL A 111 -6.62 5.37 -9.27
CA VAL A 111 -6.00 5.81 -10.51
C VAL A 111 -6.72 5.12 -11.67
N GLN A 112 -7.27 5.91 -12.61
CA GLN A 112 -7.89 5.38 -13.80
C GLN A 112 -6.88 4.57 -14.61
N SER A 113 -7.23 3.32 -14.92
CA SER A 113 -6.41 2.46 -15.79
C SER A 113 -6.60 2.82 -17.26
N GLU A 114 -5.65 2.42 -18.08
CA GLU A 114 -5.80 2.37 -19.54
C GLU A 114 -6.40 1.02 -19.96
N ALA A 115 -6.89 0.92 -21.20
CA ALA A 115 -7.24 -0.37 -21.81
C ALA A 115 -5.98 -1.25 -21.88
N PHE A 116 -6.12 -2.54 -21.63
CA PHE A 116 -5.01 -3.49 -21.68
C PHE A 116 -5.47 -4.88 -22.12
N SER A 117 -4.52 -5.70 -22.56
CA SER A 117 -4.76 -7.10 -22.89
C SER A 117 -4.06 -8.02 -21.90
N ASN A 118 -4.67 -9.13 -21.57
CA ASN A 118 -4.10 -10.18 -20.73
C ASN A 118 -4.46 -11.58 -21.27
N ALA A 119 -4.06 -12.64 -20.58
CA ALA A 119 -4.32 -14.03 -20.98
C ALA A 119 -5.83 -14.39 -21.07
N ARG A 120 -6.72 -13.56 -20.51
CA ARG A 120 -8.18 -13.75 -20.57
C ARG A 120 -8.86 -12.94 -21.67
N GLY A 121 -8.08 -12.14 -22.43
CA GLY A 121 -8.55 -11.28 -23.50
C GLY A 121 -8.34 -9.78 -23.25
N ASP A 122 -8.98 -8.98 -24.10
CA ASP A 122 -8.90 -7.53 -24.04
C ASP A 122 -9.83 -6.98 -22.94
N VAL A 123 -9.28 -6.07 -22.16
CA VAL A 123 -10.02 -5.32 -21.13
C VAL A 123 -10.14 -3.88 -21.63
N PRO A 124 -11.35 -3.46 -22.04
CA PRO A 124 -11.58 -2.12 -22.55
C PRO A 124 -11.47 -1.09 -21.44
N LEU A 125 -11.17 0.16 -21.81
CA LEU A 125 -11.24 1.28 -20.90
C LEU A 125 -12.69 1.51 -20.47
N VAL A 126 -12.91 1.62 -19.16
CA VAL A 126 -14.15 2.10 -18.56
C VAL A 126 -13.82 3.33 -17.74
N GLU A 127 -14.26 4.49 -18.17
CA GLU A 127 -13.98 5.78 -17.51
C GLU A 127 -14.86 5.94 -16.27
N SER A 128 -14.39 5.39 -15.15
CA SER A 128 -15.09 5.47 -13.85
C SER A 128 -14.42 6.42 -12.86
N PHE A 129 -13.17 6.81 -13.12
CA PHE A 129 -12.35 7.63 -12.23
C PHE A 129 -11.65 8.74 -12.99
N PRO A 130 -11.19 9.81 -12.33
CA PRO A 130 -10.42 10.85 -12.97
C PRO A 130 -9.16 10.32 -13.64
N ALA A 131 -8.96 10.64 -14.91
CA ALA A 131 -7.70 10.39 -15.60
C ALA A 131 -6.71 11.51 -15.31
N PHE A 132 -5.44 11.15 -15.10
CA PHE A 132 -4.36 12.08 -14.85
C PHE A 132 -3.39 12.07 -16.03
N THR A 133 -2.96 13.23 -16.49
CA THR A 133 -1.94 13.34 -17.52
C THR A 133 -0.60 12.85 -16.96
N PRO A 134 0.04 11.83 -17.60
CA PRO A 134 1.36 11.37 -17.17
C PRO A 134 2.39 12.49 -17.20
N ARG A 135 3.24 12.56 -16.19
CA ARG A 135 4.38 13.49 -16.16
C ARG A 135 5.44 13.06 -17.16
N ALA A 136 5.78 13.93 -18.10
CA ALA A 136 6.73 13.63 -19.17
C ALA A 136 8.13 13.28 -18.67
N ASP A 137 8.61 13.94 -17.59
CA ASP A 137 9.90 13.67 -16.96
C ASP A 137 9.95 12.26 -16.32
N LEU A 138 8.87 11.82 -15.67
CA LEU A 138 8.78 10.47 -15.09
C LEU A 138 8.63 9.40 -16.17
N ALA A 139 7.89 9.67 -17.24
CA ALA A 139 7.79 8.79 -18.39
C ALA A 139 9.15 8.58 -19.06
N ALA A 140 9.93 9.66 -19.25
CA ALA A 140 11.28 9.60 -19.78
C ALA A 140 12.24 8.84 -18.86
N LEU A 141 12.13 9.03 -17.52
CA LEU A 141 12.91 8.28 -16.53
C LEU A 141 12.62 6.78 -16.64
N ALA A 142 11.35 6.39 -16.61
CA ALA A 142 10.93 5.00 -16.74
C ALA A 142 11.38 4.37 -18.06
N GLY A 143 11.32 5.13 -19.16
CA GLY A 143 11.82 4.72 -20.47
C GLY A 143 13.31 4.40 -20.46
N ARG A 144 14.13 5.25 -19.85
CA ARG A 144 15.60 5.01 -19.74
C ARG A 144 15.91 3.71 -18.99
N TYR A 145 15.24 3.46 -17.86
CA TYR A 145 15.44 2.23 -17.10
C TYR A 145 14.96 0.99 -17.86
N ARG A 146 13.84 1.10 -18.57
CA ARG A 146 13.31 0.01 -19.41
C ARG A 146 14.29 -0.37 -20.52
N GLU A 147 14.85 0.60 -21.22
CA GLU A 147 15.87 0.35 -22.25
C GLU A 147 17.18 -0.20 -21.66
N ALA A 148 17.64 0.32 -20.53
CA ALA A 148 18.84 -0.20 -19.85
C ALA A 148 18.68 -1.65 -19.40
N ALA A 149 17.49 -2.05 -18.95
CA ALA A 149 17.20 -3.40 -18.48
C ALA A 149 16.89 -4.39 -19.65
N LYS A 150 16.63 -3.91 -20.86
CA LYS A 150 16.06 -4.68 -21.97
C LYS A 150 16.86 -5.95 -22.33
N ALA A 151 18.18 -5.85 -22.36
CA ALA A 151 19.04 -6.98 -22.72
C ALA A 151 18.93 -8.09 -21.68
N GLU A 152 19.00 -7.75 -20.39
CA GLU A 152 18.90 -8.72 -19.30
C GLU A 152 17.47 -9.26 -19.11
N ALA A 153 16.46 -8.42 -19.25
CA ALA A 153 15.05 -8.80 -19.14
C ALA A 153 14.62 -9.80 -20.24
N ASN A 154 15.22 -9.73 -21.41
CA ASN A 154 14.92 -10.61 -22.55
C ASN A 154 15.95 -11.75 -22.72
N ARG A 155 16.94 -11.85 -21.86
CA ARG A 155 17.92 -12.92 -21.92
C ARG A 155 17.26 -14.27 -21.66
N VAL A 156 17.40 -15.19 -22.61
CA VAL A 156 16.92 -16.55 -22.42
C VAL A 156 17.81 -17.24 -21.37
N VAL A 157 17.23 -17.59 -20.23
CA VAL A 157 17.93 -18.24 -19.11
C VAL A 157 17.72 -19.75 -19.09
N GLY A 158 16.77 -20.26 -19.89
CA GLY A 158 16.49 -21.67 -20.02
C GLY A 158 15.24 -21.91 -20.86
N THR A 159 14.96 -23.18 -21.12
CA THR A 159 13.76 -23.64 -21.83
C THR A 159 13.00 -24.62 -20.95
N LEU A 160 11.67 -24.59 -21.03
CA LEU A 160 10.80 -25.56 -20.36
C LEU A 160 10.40 -26.65 -21.35
N ALA A 161 10.44 -27.90 -20.96
CA ALA A 161 9.98 -29.04 -21.77
C ALA A 161 8.45 -29.12 -21.89
N GLY A 162 7.73 -28.35 -21.08
CA GLY A 162 6.26 -28.27 -21.08
C GLY A 162 5.76 -27.08 -20.26
N PRO A 163 4.44 -26.88 -20.15
CA PRO A 163 3.87 -25.80 -19.39
C PRO A 163 4.19 -25.96 -17.89
N ALA A 164 4.65 -24.87 -17.26
CA ALA A 164 4.72 -24.77 -15.81
C ALA A 164 3.32 -24.37 -15.29
N THR A 165 2.59 -25.30 -14.71
CA THR A 165 1.29 -25.06 -14.11
C THR A 165 1.42 -24.68 -12.65
N ARG A 166 0.49 -23.88 -12.13
CA ARG A 166 0.36 -23.60 -10.70
C ARG A 166 -0.53 -24.66 -10.05
N ASP A 167 -0.01 -25.86 -9.86
CA ASP A 167 -0.68 -26.86 -9.05
C ASP A 167 -0.40 -26.55 -7.58
N ARG A 168 -1.46 -26.25 -6.84
CA ARG A 168 -1.34 -26.08 -5.39
C ARG A 168 -0.97 -27.43 -4.77
N GLY A 169 0.22 -27.53 -4.24
CA GLY A 169 0.64 -28.66 -3.43
C GLY A 169 -0.27 -28.87 -2.21
N LYS A 170 -0.12 -29.98 -1.49
CA LYS A 170 -0.89 -30.27 -0.27
C LYS A 170 -0.73 -29.20 0.82
N THR A 171 0.32 -28.42 0.77
CA THR A 171 0.63 -27.29 1.68
C THR A 171 -0.03 -25.97 1.25
N GLY A 172 -0.67 -25.90 0.08
CA GLY A 172 -1.26 -24.66 -0.46
C GLY A 172 -0.25 -23.70 -1.07
N GLU A 173 1.02 -24.01 -1.10
CA GLU A 173 2.07 -23.25 -1.78
C GLU A 173 2.00 -23.49 -3.30
N SER A 174 2.13 -22.42 -4.08
CA SER A 174 2.12 -22.45 -5.55
C SER A 174 3.47 -21.95 -6.09
#